data_4d4bd6348cb29e3019f2e4eaf0859202
#
_entry.id   4d4bd6348cb29e3019f2e4eaf0859202
#
_cell.length_a   1.000
_cell.length_b   1.000
_cell.length_c   1.000
_cell.angle_alpha   90.00
_cell.angle_beta   90.00
_cell.angle_gamma   90.00
#
_symmetry.space_group_name_H-M   'P 1'
#
loop_
_entity.id
_entity.type
_entity.pdbx_description
1 polymer ?
#
loop_
_entity_poly.entity_id
_entity_poly.type
_entity_poly.pdbx_seq_one_letter_code
_entity_poly.pdbx_strand_id
1 'polypeptide(L)'
;IIPVHRVASIDEMEFALMGSEQQPERARAIAQTMKETIWREISPAMSCSVGVAPNGFLAKIATELEKPNGLVILDAATREARLPTLALTDWTGINRKMKARLNAAGIFSSADLLTAHRVMLRQAFGGIVGDRWYEWIRGAPQVEVKRPRQSLSHSNVLSPALRTDEGSYAIRVRLTGKALARLRSPNLLT
;
A
#
# COMPACT_ATOMS: atom_id res chain seq x y z
N ILE A 1 11.81 20.06 0.11
CA ILE A 1 11.15 18.91 -0.53
C ILE A 1 11.84 17.65 -0.03
N ILE A 2 11.07 16.72 0.51
CA ILE A 2 11.56 15.43 1.02
C ILE A 2 11.73 14.48 -0.17
N PRO A 3 12.82 13.71 -0.25
CA PRO A 3 13.02 12.75 -1.33
C PRO A 3 12.00 11.61 -1.24
N VAL A 4 11.52 11.14 -2.41
CA VAL A 4 10.66 9.97 -2.49
C VAL A 4 11.45 8.74 -2.04
N HIS A 5 10.96 8.06 -1.02
CA HIS A 5 11.56 6.82 -0.53
C HIS A 5 11.19 5.63 -1.43
N ARG A 6 9.90 5.52 -1.79
CA ARG A 6 9.40 4.45 -2.64
C ARG A 6 8.19 4.91 -3.46
N VAL A 7 8.16 4.54 -4.73
CA VAL A 7 6.95 4.62 -5.56
C VAL A 7 6.19 3.30 -5.39
N ALA A 8 5.03 3.36 -4.74
CA ALA A 8 4.24 2.17 -4.41
C ALA A 8 3.31 1.78 -5.58
N SER A 9 2.72 2.76 -6.27
CA SER A 9 1.90 2.56 -7.47
C SER A 9 2.00 3.77 -8.41
N ILE A 10 1.13 3.84 -9.43
CA ILE A 10 1.07 4.98 -10.36
C ILE A 10 0.63 6.28 -9.68
N ASP A 11 -0.09 6.17 -8.55
CA ASP A 11 -0.73 7.27 -7.82
C ASP A 11 -0.36 7.29 -6.33
N GLU A 12 0.55 6.41 -5.90
CA GLU A 12 0.97 6.31 -4.50
C GLU A 12 2.48 6.33 -4.36
N MET A 13 2.97 7.13 -3.43
CA MET A 13 4.39 7.19 -3.07
C MET A 13 4.58 7.34 -1.56
N GLU A 14 5.69 6.82 -1.08
CA GLU A 14 6.09 6.87 0.32
C GLU A 14 7.30 7.77 0.48
N PHE A 15 7.30 8.53 1.59
CA PHE A 15 8.39 9.38 2.02
C PHE A 15 8.86 8.92 3.40
N ALA A 16 10.16 8.92 3.63
CA ALA A 16 10.72 8.61 4.94
C ALA A 16 11.03 9.91 5.68
N LEU A 17 10.33 10.17 6.78
CA LEU A 17 10.62 11.28 7.68
C LEU A 17 11.80 10.93 8.58
N MET A 18 12.73 11.86 8.77
CA MET A 18 13.96 11.64 9.53
C MET A 18 14.14 12.70 10.62
N GLY A 19 14.72 12.28 11.74
CA GLY A 19 15.06 13.19 12.84
C GLY A 19 13.87 14.03 13.32
N SER A 20 13.99 15.36 13.28
CA SER A 20 12.94 16.28 13.73
C SER A 20 11.68 16.29 12.86
N GLU A 21 11.75 15.76 11.62
CA GLU A 21 10.59 15.64 10.74
C GLU A 21 9.56 14.65 11.28
N GLN A 22 9.98 13.73 12.15
CA GLN A 22 9.10 12.72 12.78
C GLN A 22 8.20 13.29 13.88
N GLN A 23 8.46 14.52 14.31
CA GLN A 23 7.59 15.20 15.27
C GLN A 23 6.22 15.49 14.62
N PRO A 24 5.08 15.22 15.30
CA PRO A 24 3.75 15.30 14.69
C PRO A 24 3.45 16.65 14.03
N GLU A 25 3.87 17.77 14.64
CA GLU A 25 3.66 19.11 14.12
C GLU A 25 4.47 19.35 12.84
N ARG A 26 5.72 18.89 12.83
CA ARG A 26 6.60 18.98 11.66
C ARG A 26 6.09 18.10 10.52
N ALA A 27 5.72 16.86 10.82
CA ALA A 27 5.14 15.93 9.86
C ALA A 27 3.85 16.49 9.23
N ARG A 28 3.00 17.14 10.04
CA ARG A 28 1.79 17.81 9.58
C ARG A 28 2.13 18.99 8.65
N ALA A 29 3.06 19.85 9.02
CA ALA A 29 3.49 20.98 8.20
C ALA A 29 4.04 20.53 6.84
N ILE A 30 4.87 19.49 6.83
CA ILE A 30 5.40 18.87 5.61
C ILE A 30 4.27 18.35 4.71
N ALA A 31 3.34 17.59 5.29
CA ALA A 31 2.22 17.04 4.55
C ALA A 31 1.30 18.14 3.97
N GLN A 32 1.05 19.20 4.71
CA GLN A 32 0.30 20.36 4.21
C GLN A 32 1.02 21.05 3.07
N THR A 33 2.32 21.32 3.21
CA THR A 33 3.13 21.91 2.15
C THR A 33 3.09 21.06 0.87
N MET A 34 3.15 19.72 0.99
CA MET A 34 3.03 18.83 -0.16
C MET A 34 1.66 18.95 -0.85
N LYS A 35 0.57 18.97 -0.09
CA LYS A 35 -0.80 19.14 -0.63
C LYS A 35 -0.96 20.48 -1.33
N GLU A 36 -0.50 21.56 -0.71
CA GLU A 36 -0.53 22.91 -1.28
C GLU A 36 0.32 23.01 -2.56
N THR A 37 1.50 22.36 -2.57
CA THR A 37 2.37 22.33 -3.75
C THR A 37 1.69 21.60 -4.92
N ILE A 38 1.05 20.45 -4.68
CA ILE A 38 0.30 19.72 -5.72
C ILE A 38 -0.84 20.60 -6.26
N TRP A 39 -1.59 21.23 -5.38
CA TRP A 39 -2.69 22.11 -5.76
C TRP A 39 -2.23 23.31 -6.59
N ARG A 40 -1.13 23.95 -6.18
CA ARG A 40 -0.60 25.15 -6.82
C ARG A 40 0.17 24.87 -8.10
N GLU A 41 1.07 23.86 -8.09
CA GLU A 41 2.03 23.63 -9.16
C GLU A 41 1.51 22.67 -10.23
N ILE A 42 0.56 21.77 -9.87
CA ILE A 42 0.07 20.75 -10.78
C ILE A 42 -1.35 21.11 -11.26
N SER A 43 -2.31 21.16 -10.35
CA SER A 43 -3.69 21.56 -10.69
C SER A 43 -4.53 21.76 -9.42
N PRO A 44 -5.37 22.80 -9.36
CA PRO A 44 -6.38 22.94 -8.31
C PRO A 44 -7.44 21.83 -8.27
N ALA A 45 -7.61 21.09 -9.37
CA ALA A 45 -8.50 19.92 -9.43
C ALA A 45 -7.85 18.67 -8.85
N MET A 46 -6.55 18.67 -8.60
CA MET A 46 -5.81 17.55 -8.02
C MET A 46 -5.78 17.63 -6.51
N SER A 47 -6.16 16.55 -5.85
CA SER A 47 -6.04 16.42 -4.39
C SER A 47 -5.37 15.11 -4.02
N CYS A 48 -4.68 15.09 -2.88
CA CYS A 48 -4.11 13.88 -2.33
C CYS A 48 -4.48 13.72 -0.85
N SER A 49 -4.64 12.49 -0.41
CA SER A 49 -4.74 12.15 1.01
C SER A 49 -3.37 11.74 1.52
N VAL A 50 -2.96 12.27 2.66
CA VAL A 50 -1.65 12.01 3.27
C VAL A 50 -1.85 11.30 4.60
N GLY A 51 -1.19 10.16 4.77
CA GLY A 51 -1.12 9.42 6.02
C GLY A 51 0.31 9.41 6.56
N VAL A 52 0.47 9.78 7.81
CA VAL A 52 1.74 9.69 8.53
C VAL A 52 1.61 8.65 9.63
N ALA A 53 2.55 7.71 9.70
CA ALA A 53 2.51 6.62 10.66
C ALA A 53 3.93 6.04 10.87
N PRO A 54 4.16 5.19 11.88
CA PRO A 54 5.47 4.59 12.14
C PRO A 54 6.03 3.71 11.02
N ASN A 55 5.18 3.22 10.12
CA ASN A 55 5.59 2.43 8.96
C ASN A 55 4.65 2.67 7.77
N GLY A 56 5.09 2.29 6.58
CA GLY A 56 4.33 2.48 5.34
C GLY A 56 2.99 1.74 5.32
N PHE A 57 2.88 0.58 6.00
CA PHE A 57 1.63 -0.17 6.10
C PHE A 57 0.55 0.63 6.85
N LEU A 58 0.87 1.18 8.02
CA LEU A 58 -0.03 2.02 8.80
C LEU A 58 -0.26 3.38 8.13
N ALA A 59 0.76 3.94 7.46
CA ALA A 59 0.61 5.17 6.69
C ALA A 59 -0.41 5.01 5.56
N LYS A 60 -0.40 3.87 4.86
CA LYS A 60 -1.43 3.55 3.87
C LYS A 60 -2.83 3.48 4.47
N ILE A 61 -2.99 2.88 5.63
CA ILE A 61 -4.29 2.86 6.35
C ILE A 61 -4.70 4.29 6.72
N ALA A 62 -3.77 5.10 7.23
CA ALA A 62 -4.04 6.48 7.57
C ALA A 62 -4.57 7.30 6.37
N THR A 63 -4.06 7.05 5.15
CA THR A 63 -4.57 7.74 3.95
C THR A 63 -6.03 7.44 3.65
N GLU A 64 -6.51 6.24 4.01
CA GLU A 64 -7.90 5.83 3.75
C GLU A 64 -8.92 6.39 4.76
N LEU A 65 -8.45 6.75 5.98
CA LEU A 65 -9.33 7.16 7.08
C LEU A 65 -10.12 8.44 6.82
N GLU A 66 -9.56 9.35 6.02
CA GLU A 66 -10.15 10.67 5.75
C GLU A 66 -10.08 11.03 4.27
N LYS A 67 -10.37 10.07 3.38
CA LYS A 67 -10.55 10.36 1.96
C LYS A 67 -11.90 11.07 1.71
N PRO A 68 -11.98 11.98 0.71
CA PRO A 68 -10.89 12.51 -0.10
C PRO A 68 -10.15 13.65 0.62
N ASN A 69 -8.93 13.95 0.15
CA ASN A 69 -8.13 15.11 0.57
C ASN A 69 -7.81 15.18 2.08
N GLY A 70 -7.76 14.03 2.77
CA GLY A 70 -7.46 13.96 4.20
C GLY A 70 -5.99 14.19 4.55
N LEU A 71 -5.74 14.39 5.84
CA LEU A 71 -4.40 14.41 6.45
C LEU A 71 -4.48 13.78 7.84
N VAL A 72 -4.02 12.56 7.97
CA VAL A 72 -4.09 11.78 9.21
C VAL A 72 -2.69 11.44 9.71
N ILE A 73 -2.43 11.74 10.99
CA ILE A 73 -1.22 11.32 11.69
C ILE A 73 -1.62 10.23 12.69
N LEU A 74 -1.10 9.04 12.49
CA LEU A 74 -1.28 7.90 13.40
C LEU A 74 -0.10 7.81 14.36
N ASP A 75 -0.04 8.71 15.33
CA ASP A 75 0.82 8.58 16.50
C ASP A 75 0.32 7.45 17.45
N ALA A 76 0.95 7.24 18.59
CA ALA A 76 0.58 6.18 19.51
C ALA A 76 -0.87 6.31 20.01
N ALA A 77 -1.27 7.50 20.45
CA ALA A 77 -2.61 7.76 20.99
C ALA A 77 -3.70 7.64 19.90
N THR A 78 -3.46 8.22 18.73
CA THR A 78 -4.40 8.16 17.60
C THR A 78 -4.57 6.74 17.08
N ARG A 79 -3.50 5.94 17.05
CA ARG A 79 -3.57 4.51 16.67
C ARG A 79 -4.45 3.74 17.64
N GLU A 80 -4.21 3.91 18.95
CA GLU A 80 -4.96 3.23 20.00
C GLU A 80 -6.46 3.58 19.95
N ALA A 81 -6.77 4.83 19.66
CA ALA A 81 -8.17 5.28 19.57
C ALA A 81 -8.85 4.86 18.26
N ARG A 82 -8.17 4.94 17.11
CA ARG A 82 -8.83 4.80 15.78
C ARG A 82 -8.74 3.40 15.19
N LEU A 83 -7.62 2.69 15.34
CA LEU A 83 -7.46 1.39 14.68
C LEU A 83 -8.44 0.31 15.16
N PRO A 84 -8.81 0.21 16.46
CA PRO A 84 -9.80 -0.77 16.91
C PRO A 84 -11.21 -0.57 16.32
N THR A 85 -11.54 0.66 15.90
CA THR A 85 -12.88 0.99 15.39
C THR A 85 -13.08 0.67 13.91
N LEU A 86 -12.01 0.34 13.19
CA LEU A 86 -12.07 0.01 11.76
C LEU A 86 -12.80 -1.32 11.53
N ALA A 87 -13.50 -1.44 10.41
CA ALA A 87 -13.90 -2.75 9.95
C ALA A 87 -12.67 -3.54 9.46
N LEU A 88 -12.68 -4.87 9.58
CA LEU A 88 -11.55 -5.69 9.10
C LEU A 88 -11.24 -5.45 7.61
N THR A 89 -12.26 -5.10 6.82
CA THR A 89 -12.11 -4.84 5.38
C THR A 89 -11.49 -3.48 5.05
N ASP A 90 -11.37 -2.59 6.02
CA ASP A 90 -10.73 -1.28 5.84
C ASP A 90 -9.20 -1.39 5.94
N TRP A 91 -8.71 -2.53 6.42
CA TRP A 91 -7.28 -2.82 6.43
C TRP A 91 -6.79 -3.21 5.04
N THR A 92 -5.82 -2.50 4.55
CA THR A 92 -5.15 -2.81 3.27
C THR A 92 -4.67 -4.25 3.26
N GLY A 93 -5.16 -5.06 2.30
CA GLY A 93 -4.84 -6.49 2.19
C GLY A 93 -5.88 -7.43 2.80
N ILE A 94 -6.90 -6.93 3.50
CA ILE A 94 -8.01 -7.73 3.99
C ILE A 94 -9.23 -7.58 3.08
N ASN A 95 -9.38 -8.47 2.12
CA ASN A 95 -10.58 -8.59 1.31
C ASN A 95 -11.59 -9.54 1.98
N ARG A 96 -12.77 -9.73 1.37
CA ARG A 96 -13.83 -10.61 1.88
C ARG A 96 -13.36 -12.03 2.19
N LYS A 97 -12.47 -12.60 1.34
CA LYS A 97 -11.93 -13.95 1.56
C LYS A 97 -10.97 -13.98 2.75
N MET A 98 -10.13 -12.97 2.90
CA MET A 98 -9.23 -12.88 4.05
C MET A 98 -10.00 -12.63 5.35
N LYS A 99 -11.04 -11.79 5.34
CA LYS A 99 -11.94 -11.61 6.49
C LYS A 99 -12.55 -12.95 6.94
N ALA A 100 -13.02 -13.78 5.99
CA ALA A 100 -13.57 -15.10 6.33
C ALA A 100 -12.51 -16.02 6.99
N ARG A 101 -11.25 -15.97 6.53
CA ARG A 101 -10.14 -16.73 7.16
C ARG A 101 -9.80 -16.21 8.56
N LEU A 102 -9.81 -14.90 8.75
CA LEU A 102 -9.62 -14.29 10.08
C LEU A 102 -10.73 -14.70 11.04
N ASN A 103 -11.99 -14.66 10.59
CA ASN A 103 -13.13 -15.09 11.39
C ASN A 103 -13.02 -16.59 11.77
N ALA A 104 -12.57 -17.45 10.85
CA ALA A 104 -12.33 -18.86 11.14
C ALA A 104 -11.18 -19.07 12.15
N ALA A 105 -10.27 -18.11 12.28
CA ALA A 105 -9.21 -18.09 13.28
C ALA A 105 -9.61 -17.38 14.59
N GLY A 106 -10.89 -16.98 14.76
CA GLY A 106 -11.39 -16.31 15.96
C GLY A 106 -11.15 -14.80 16.01
N ILE A 107 -10.84 -14.18 14.86
CA ILE A 107 -10.59 -12.72 14.75
C ILE A 107 -11.77 -12.10 13.99
N PHE A 108 -12.67 -11.43 14.70
CA PHE A 108 -13.92 -10.89 14.17
C PHE A 108 -13.91 -9.37 14.00
N SER A 109 -13.04 -8.68 14.74
CA SER A 109 -12.93 -7.23 14.79
C SER A 109 -11.48 -6.76 14.62
N SER A 110 -11.29 -5.46 14.38
CA SER A 110 -9.97 -4.84 14.40
C SER A 110 -9.33 -4.84 15.80
N ALA A 111 -10.14 -4.80 16.85
CA ALA A 111 -9.64 -4.96 18.21
C ALA A 111 -9.05 -6.36 18.43
N ASP A 112 -9.73 -7.42 17.95
CA ASP A 112 -9.20 -8.79 18.00
C ASP A 112 -7.92 -8.92 17.15
N LEU A 113 -7.90 -8.28 15.97
CA LEU A 113 -6.73 -8.29 15.08
C LEU A 113 -5.50 -7.67 15.75
N LEU A 114 -5.67 -6.55 16.42
CA LEU A 114 -4.58 -5.82 17.10
C LEU A 114 -4.03 -6.58 18.32
N THR A 115 -4.90 -7.33 19.01
CA THR A 115 -4.53 -8.11 20.20
C THR A 115 -4.15 -9.56 19.88
N ALA A 116 -4.38 -10.02 18.64
CA ALA A 116 -4.13 -11.40 18.21
C ALA A 116 -2.67 -11.81 18.43
N HIS A 117 -2.48 -13.05 18.90
CA HIS A 117 -1.17 -13.66 18.99
C HIS A 117 -0.57 -13.93 17.59
N ARG A 118 0.76 -13.85 17.50
CA ARG A 118 1.51 -14.13 16.25
C ARG A 118 1.09 -15.45 15.58
N VAL A 119 0.87 -16.50 16.38
CA VAL A 119 0.47 -17.83 15.88
C VAL A 119 -0.88 -17.78 15.16
N MET A 120 -1.86 -17.05 15.70
CA MET A 120 -3.18 -16.88 15.08
C MET A 120 -3.08 -16.14 13.74
N LEU A 121 -2.32 -15.05 13.70
CA LEU A 121 -2.10 -14.30 12.45
C LEU A 121 -1.34 -15.17 11.43
N ARG A 122 -0.37 -15.95 11.88
CA ARG A 122 0.39 -16.87 11.04
C ARG A 122 -0.51 -17.95 10.40
N GLN A 123 -1.48 -18.47 11.13
CA GLN A 123 -2.48 -19.40 10.63
C GLN A 123 -3.46 -18.72 9.65
N ALA A 124 -3.99 -17.57 10.02
CA ALA A 124 -4.97 -16.87 9.21
C ALA A 124 -4.39 -16.34 7.88
N PHE A 125 -3.23 -15.69 7.90
CA PHE A 125 -2.60 -15.13 6.71
C PHE A 125 -1.75 -16.14 5.91
N GLY A 126 -1.28 -17.19 6.56
CA GLY A 126 -0.38 -18.18 5.97
C GLY A 126 1.10 -17.83 6.15
N GLY A 127 1.78 -18.51 7.09
CA GLY A 127 3.22 -18.45 7.28
C GLY A 127 3.78 -17.03 7.54
N ILE A 128 4.84 -16.69 6.82
CA ILE A 128 5.61 -15.42 7.00
C ILE A 128 4.77 -14.15 6.81
N VAL A 129 3.68 -14.20 6.06
CA VAL A 129 2.79 -13.05 5.87
C VAL A 129 2.12 -12.68 7.19
N GLY A 130 1.67 -13.68 7.97
CA GLY A 130 1.10 -13.45 9.29
C GLY A 130 2.13 -12.88 10.29
N ASP A 131 3.38 -13.32 10.22
CA ASP A 131 4.45 -12.74 11.05
C ASP A 131 4.66 -11.27 10.72
N ARG A 132 4.66 -10.91 9.42
CA ARG A 132 4.78 -9.51 8.99
C ARG A 132 3.60 -8.66 9.47
N TRP A 133 2.38 -9.18 9.35
CA TRP A 133 1.19 -8.50 9.86
C TRP A 133 1.30 -8.23 11.35
N TYR A 134 1.73 -9.23 12.12
CA TYR A 134 1.95 -9.08 13.56
C TYR A 134 2.86 -7.90 13.89
N GLU A 135 3.96 -7.74 13.17
CA GLU A 135 4.92 -6.65 13.35
C GLU A 135 4.35 -5.31 12.83
N TRP A 136 3.78 -5.29 11.62
CA TRP A 136 3.36 -4.05 10.97
C TRP A 136 2.21 -3.34 11.69
N ILE A 137 1.19 -4.08 12.14
CA ILE A 137 0.07 -3.49 12.89
C ILE A 137 0.49 -2.92 14.23
N ARG A 138 1.65 -3.33 14.75
CA ARG A 138 2.26 -2.82 15.98
C ARG A 138 3.24 -1.67 15.74
N GLY A 139 3.42 -1.27 14.48
CA GLY A 139 4.27 -0.13 14.12
C GLY A 139 5.73 -0.48 13.87
N ALA A 140 6.10 -1.75 13.83
CA ALA A 140 7.47 -2.15 13.51
C ALA A 140 7.85 -1.68 12.09
N PRO A 141 9.12 -1.32 11.86
CA PRO A 141 9.60 -0.91 10.54
C PRO A 141 9.37 -2.00 9.48
N GLN A 142 9.00 -1.58 8.28
CA GLN A 142 8.95 -2.48 7.13
C GLN A 142 10.36 -2.63 6.56
N VAL A 143 10.97 -3.80 6.76
CA VAL A 143 12.24 -4.12 6.12
C VAL A 143 11.97 -4.48 4.66
N GLU A 144 12.41 -3.63 3.74
CA GLU A 144 12.31 -3.90 2.31
C GLU A 144 13.38 -4.93 1.92
N VAL A 145 12.97 -6.17 1.72
CA VAL A 145 13.83 -7.20 1.15
C VAL A 145 13.78 -7.05 -0.37
N LYS A 146 14.76 -6.39 -0.96
CA LYS A 146 14.93 -6.36 -2.42
C LYS A 146 15.16 -7.79 -2.93
N ARG A 147 14.16 -8.34 -3.61
CA ARG A 147 14.29 -9.62 -4.30
C ARG A 147 14.52 -9.36 -5.79
N PRO A 148 15.41 -10.10 -6.44
CA PRO A 148 15.53 -10.02 -7.89
C PRO A 148 14.18 -10.39 -8.53
N ARG A 149 13.87 -9.75 -9.63
CA ARG A 149 12.63 -10.04 -10.37
C ARG A 149 12.71 -11.44 -10.93
N GLN A 150 11.80 -12.32 -10.51
CA GLN A 150 11.73 -13.72 -10.96
C GLN A 150 10.77 -13.91 -12.14
N SER A 151 9.95 -12.91 -12.44
CA SER A 151 8.99 -12.98 -13.54
C SER A 151 8.81 -11.61 -14.17
N LEU A 152 8.48 -11.61 -15.45
CA LEU A 152 8.16 -10.43 -16.22
C LEU A 152 6.79 -10.63 -16.86
N SER A 153 5.89 -9.69 -16.64
CA SER A 153 4.55 -9.72 -17.23
C SER A 153 4.25 -8.42 -17.99
N HIS A 154 3.34 -8.52 -18.94
CA HIS A 154 2.75 -7.37 -19.60
C HIS A 154 1.24 -7.58 -19.69
N SER A 155 0.47 -6.56 -19.30
CA SER A 155 -0.99 -6.61 -19.31
C SER A 155 -1.57 -5.43 -20.12
N ASN A 156 -2.75 -5.62 -20.64
CA ASN A 156 -3.53 -4.59 -21.32
C ASN A 156 -5.03 -4.82 -21.05
N VAL A 157 -5.77 -3.73 -20.88
CA VAL A 157 -7.23 -3.79 -20.84
C VAL A 157 -7.74 -3.69 -22.27
N LEU A 158 -8.51 -4.70 -22.72
CA LEU A 158 -9.06 -4.71 -24.06
C LEU A 158 -10.16 -3.67 -24.20
N SER A 159 -10.05 -2.82 -25.22
CA SER A 159 -11.17 -1.98 -25.65
C SER A 159 -12.33 -2.86 -26.12
N PRO A 160 -13.58 -2.37 -26.08
CA PRO A 160 -14.74 -3.17 -26.51
C PRO A 160 -14.60 -3.76 -27.93
N ALA A 161 -14.03 -3.00 -28.86
CA ALA A 161 -13.81 -3.43 -30.25
C ALA A 161 -12.81 -4.61 -30.39
N LEU A 162 -11.92 -4.80 -29.41
CA LEU A 162 -10.91 -5.86 -29.42
C LEU A 162 -11.31 -7.09 -28.56
N ARG A 163 -12.53 -7.10 -28.03
CA ARG A 163 -13.05 -8.23 -27.24
C ARG A 163 -13.60 -9.35 -28.13
N THR A 164 -12.89 -9.66 -29.19
CA THR A 164 -13.10 -10.78 -30.11
C THR A 164 -11.93 -11.74 -30.02
N ASP A 165 -12.07 -12.95 -30.53
CA ASP A 165 -10.98 -13.94 -30.54
C ASP A 165 -9.77 -13.45 -31.32
N GLU A 166 -10.00 -12.86 -32.52
CA GLU A 166 -8.94 -12.27 -33.32
C GLU A 166 -8.27 -11.09 -32.65
N GLY A 167 -9.06 -10.15 -32.11
CA GLY A 167 -8.56 -8.99 -31.37
C GLY A 167 -7.75 -9.40 -30.14
N SER A 168 -8.23 -10.38 -29.37
CA SER A 168 -7.53 -10.89 -28.21
C SER A 168 -6.23 -11.62 -28.57
N TYR A 169 -6.21 -12.36 -29.71
CA TYR A 169 -5.01 -12.98 -30.24
C TYR A 169 -3.95 -11.96 -30.64
N ALA A 170 -4.34 -10.97 -31.44
CA ALA A 170 -3.43 -9.89 -31.88
C ALA A 170 -2.79 -9.15 -30.70
N ILE A 171 -3.58 -8.86 -29.66
CA ILE A 171 -3.07 -8.24 -28.44
C ILE A 171 -2.11 -9.16 -27.70
N ARG A 172 -2.41 -10.46 -27.58
CA ARG A 172 -1.50 -11.43 -26.93
C ARG A 172 -0.15 -11.50 -27.65
N VAL A 173 -0.14 -11.59 -28.96
CA VAL A 173 1.09 -11.57 -29.76
C VAL A 173 1.90 -10.32 -29.49
N ARG A 174 1.25 -9.14 -29.50
CA ARG A 174 1.90 -7.86 -29.21
C ARG A 174 2.47 -7.81 -27.78
N LEU A 175 1.73 -8.29 -26.78
CA LEU A 175 2.19 -8.31 -25.38
C LEU A 175 3.36 -9.27 -25.19
N THR A 176 3.33 -10.43 -25.84
CA THR A 176 4.45 -11.39 -25.82
C THR A 176 5.70 -10.76 -26.45
N GLY A 177 5.58 -10.09 -27.60
CA GLY A 177 6.69 -9.38 -28.21
C GLY A 177 7.31 -8.31 -27.29
N LYS A 178 6.46 -7.52 -26.62
CA LYS A 178 6.92 -6.52 -25.64
C LYS A 178 7.60 -7.19 -24.42
N ALA A 179 7.08 -8.28 -23.90
CA ALA A 179 7.68 -9.02 -22.80
C ALA A 179 9.07 -9.59 -23.20
N LEU A 180 9.17 -10.18 -24.38
CA LEU A 180 10.44 -10.69 -24.94
C LEU A 180 11.47 -9.58 -25.16
N ALA A 181 11.05 -8.42 -25.68
CA ALA A 181 11.96 -7.28 -25.83
C ALA A 181 12.53 -6.81 -24.49
N ARG A 182 11.69 -6.79 -23.45
CA ARG A 182 12.15 -6.45 -22.08
C ARG A 182 13.07 -7.52 -21.49
N LEU A 183 12.83 -8.81 -21.74
CA LEU A 183 13.73 -9.88 -21.31
C LEU A 183 15.11 -9.81 -21.95
N ARG A 184 15.22 -9.30 -23.18
CA ARG A 184 16.47 -9.12 -23.91
C ARG A 184 17.24 -7.85 -23.49
N SER A 185 16.63 -6.99 -22.66
CA SER A 185 17.30 -5.80 -22.16
C SER A 185 18.42 -6.20 -21.18
N PRO A 186 19.66 -5.67 -21.34
CA PRO A 186 20.84 -6.12 -20.56
C PRO A 186 20.69 -5.97 -19.04
N ASN A 187 19.77 -5.13 -18.58
CA ASN A 187 19.55 -4.85 -17.15
C ASN A 187 18.66 -5.89 -16.44
N LEU A 188 18.22 -6.95 -17.10
CA LEU A 188 17.36 -7.99 -16.49
C LEU A 188 18.05 -9.36 -16.43
N LEU A 189 19.22 -9.51 -17.04
CA LEU A 189 19.99 -10.75 -17.12
C LEU A 189 21.28 -10.73 -16.25
N THR A 190 21.49 -9.69 -15.43
CA THR A 190 22.58 -9.59 -14.46
C THR A 190 22.12 -9.79 -13.03
#